data_d799012c98a1230415699d28fa8438b8
#
_entry.id   d799012c98a1230415699d28fa8438b8
#
_cell.length_a   1.000
_cell.length_b   1.000
_cell.length_c   1.000
_cell.angle_alpha   90.00
_cell.angle_beta   90.00
_cell.angle_gamma   90.00
#
_symmetry.space_group_name_H-M   'P 1'
#
loop_
_entity.id
_entity.type
_entity.pdbx_description
1 polymer ?
#
loop_
_entity_poly.entity_id
_entity_poly.type
_entity_poly.pdbx_seq_one_letter_code
_entity_poly.pdbx_strand_id
1 'polypeptide(L)'
;TEHSSTIIGVQHLAEGYIGCNVKMQGSIVSEHFIVEDDTLLGNCSLQHCYVGEGCRLDGGFSAHDSLIFANSNLSNGEASAAFLGPYTVSMHRSTLLIGGAFSFFNAGSGTNQSNHQYRLGPIHHGLMERGVKCSSDSYMLWPARVGAFSKLVGRFYRHPDTAEFPFAVLTSDGGEMQIQPAVTIGHIGTWRDFEKWPLRDNRTSTLPDDRLVFRLWQPAIMYRVWQGWKQLDRKSTRLNSSHSGE
;
A
#
# COMPACT_ATOMS: atom_id res chain seq x y z
N THR A 1 13.29 7.49 31.20
CA THR A 1 13.58 8.10 29.89
C THR A 1 12.51 9.14 29.66
N GLU A 2 12.89 10.44 29.58
CA GLU A 2 11.97 11.50 29.22
C GLU A 2 11.55 11.29 27.74
N HIS A 3 10.28 11.06 27.53
CA HIS A 3 9.70 10.97 26.19
C HIS A 3 9.27 12.37 25.76
N SER A 4 10.17 13.12 25.14
CA SER A 4 9.91 14.48 24.68
C SER A 4 9.68 14.53 23.18
N SER A 5 8.64 15.24 22.74
CA SER A 5 8.42 15.54 21.32
C SER A 5 9.03 16.89 20.96
N THR A 6 9.49 17.03 19.73
CA THR A 6 10.18 18.23 19.24
C THR A 6 9.40 18.83 18.09
N ILE A 7 9.05 20.12 18.16
CA ILE A 7 8.32 20.86 17.15
C ILE A 7 9.11 22.10 16.75
N ILE A 8 9.59 22.18 15.51
CA ILE A 8 10.45 23.28 15.04
C ILE A 8 9.97 23.77 13.67
N GLY A 9 9.70 25.08 13.54
CA GLY A 9 9.42 25.73 12.26
C GLY A 9 8.08 25.33 11.62
N VAL A 10 7.16 24.84 12.42
CA VAL A 10 5.80 24.44 11.97
C VAL A 10 4.97 25.70 11.67
N GLN A 11 4.23 25.69 10.57
CA GLN A 11 3.41 26.82 10.13
C GLN A 11 2.04 26.87 10.82
N HIS A 12 1.38 25.72 10.92
CA HIS A 12 0.05 25.63 11.48
C HIS A 12 -0.25 24.25 12.05
N LEU A 13 -0.77 24.20 13.27
CA LEU A 13 -1.33 23.00 13.89
C LEU A 13 -2.65 23.37 14.57
N ALA A 14 -3.71 22.65 14.27
CA ALA A 14 -5.02 22.84 14.89
C ALA A 14 -5.73 21.50 15.13
N GLU A 15 -6.39 21.42 16.30
CA GLU A 15 -7.27 20.30 16.66
C GLU A 15 -6.65 18.92 16.48
N GLY A 16 -5.46 18.70 17.07
CA GLY A 16 -4.72 17.47 16.89
C GLY A 16 -4.14 16.89 18.18
N TYR A 17 -3.74 15.63 18.08
CA TYR A 17 -2.98 14.91 19.12
C TYR A 17 -1.58 14.57 18.60
N ILE A 18 -0.59 14.73 19.48
CA ILE A 18 0.82 14.40 19.20
C ILE A 18 1.31 13.50 20.32
N GLY A 19 1.73 12.32 19.95
CA GLY A 19 2.28 11.30 20.84
C GLY A 19 3.68 11.63 21.37
N CYS A 20 4.32 10.64 21.96
CA CYS A 20 5.66 10.75 22.53
C CYS A 20 6.74 10.54 21.47
N ASN A 21 7.91 11.17 21.68
CA ASN A 21 9.08 11.04 20.79
C ASN A 21 8.79 11.42 19.32
N VAL A 22 7.80 12.28 19.08
CA VAL A 22 7.47 12.79 17.76
C VAL A 22 8.40 13.94 17.39
N LYS A 23 8.89 13.96 16.16
CA LYS A 23 9.68 15.08 15.63
C LYS A 23 8.94 15.71 14.45
N MET A 24 8.55 16.97 14.60
CA MET A 24 7.93 17.78 13.57
C MET A 24 8.87 18.92 13.19
N GLN A 25 9.32 18.97 11.94
CA GLN A 25 10.29 19.95 11.50
C GLN A 25 9.98 20.51 10.11
N GLY A 26 9.99 21.83 10.01
CA GLY A 26 9.84 22.55 8.74
C GLY A 26 8.40 22.95 8.43
N SER A 27 8.10 23.13 7.15
CA SER A 27 6.79 23.60 6.68
C SER A 27 5.73 22.53 6.86
N ILE A 28 5.05 22.53 7.99
CA ILE A 28 3.96 21.61 8.32
C ILE A 28 2.68 22.41 8.50
N VAL A 29 1.61 21.96 7.84
CA VAL A 29 0.25 22.42 8.03
C VAL A 29 -0.60 21.21 8.37
N SER A 30 -1.23 21.18 9.56
CA SER A 30 -2.04 20.03 9.98
C SER A 30 -3.27 20.46 10.77
N GLU A 31 -4.42 19.91 10.41
CA GLU A 31 -5.71 20.14 11.06
C GLU A 31 -6.44 18.79 11.27
N HIS A 32 -7.13 18.67 12.42
CA HIS A 32 -7.89 17.46 12.79
C HIS A 32 -7.06 16.19 12.61
N PHE A 33 -5.94 16.08 13.32
CA PHE A 33 -4.98 14.99 13.13
C PHE A 33 -4.65 14.25 14.42
N ILE A 34 -4.24 13.00 14.27
CA ILE A 34 -3.60 12.21 15.32
C ILE A 34 -2.26 11.75 14.79
N VAL A 35 -1.20 12.01 15.55
CA VAL A 35 0.16 11.53 15.26
C VAL A 35 0.63 10.74 16.46
N GLU A 36 0.85 9.44 16.26
CA GLU A 36 1.30 8.51 17.28
C GLU A 36 2.83 8.58 17.50
N ASP A 37 3.30 7.83 18.49
CA ASP A 37 4.67 7.84 18.98
C ASP A 37 5.73 7.54 17.89
N ASP A 38 6.96 7.96 18.15
CA ASP A 38 8.14 7.66 17.31
C ASP A 38 8.06 8.17 15.86
N THR A 39 7.15 9.07 15.57
CA THR A 39 6.86 9.56 14.21
C THR A 39 7.73 10.77 13.83
N LEU A 40 8.16 10.80 12.57
CA LEU A 40 8.92 11.90 11.99
C LEU A 40 8.08 12.59 10.90
N LEU A 41 7.78 13.87 11.09
CA LEU A 41 7.11 14.71 10.10
C LEU A 41 8.02 15.84 9.66
N GLY A 42 8.21 15.99 8.34
CA GLY A 42 9.00 17.04 7.73
C GLY A 42 8.37 17.61 6.47
N ASN A 43 8.07 18.91 6.43
CA ASN A 43 7.49 19.56 5.24
C ASN A 43 6.32 18.75 4.65
N CYS A 44 5.23 18.61 5.37
CA CYS A 44 4.04 17.86 4.96
C CYS A 44 2.74 18.60 5.30
N SER A 45 1.64 18.18 4.69
CA SER A 45 0.30 18.68 4.98
C SER A 45 -0.64 17.52 5.31
N LEU A 46 -1.34 17.62 6.44
CA LEU A 46 -2.25 16.58 6.92
C LEU A 46 -3.60 17.22 7.29
N GLN A 47 -4.68 16.71 6.76
CA GLN A 47 -6.04 17.14 7.10
C GLN A 47 -6.93 15.92 7.34
N HIS A 48 -7.59 15.86 8.51
CA HIS A 48 -8.39 14.71 8.94
C HIS A 48 -7.62 13.38 8.82
N CYS A 49 -6.39 13.33 9.35
CA CYS A 49 -5.52 12.18 9.20
C CYS A 49 -5.15 11.53 10.53
N TYR A 50 -5.04 10.20 10.50
CA TYR A 50 -4.35 9.42 11.53
C TYR A 50 -2.99 8.98 11.01
N VAL A 51 -1.94 9.19 11.79
CA VAL A 51 -0.58 8.75 11.51
C VAL A 51 -0.10 7.89 12.66
N GLY A 52 0.08 6.60 12.39
CA GLY A 52 0.49 5.59 13.36
C GLY A 52 1.96 5.67 13.72
N GLU A 53 2.35 4.84 14.69
CA GLU A 53 3.69 4.80 15.28
C GLU A 53 4.81 4.57 14.25
N GLY A 54 5.95 5.20 14.46
CA GLY A 54 7.16 4.98 13.69
C GLY A 54 7.12 5.42 12.23
N CYS A 55 6.08 6.16 11.84
CA CYS A 55 5.93 6.68 10.47
C CYS A 55 6.94 7.77 10.14
N ARG A 56 7.21 7.95 8.84
CA ARG A 56 8.03 9.03 8.30
C ARG A 56 7.30 9.68 7.13
N LEU A 57 6.99 10.98 7.25
CA LEU A 57 6.34 11.76 6.23
C LEU A 57 7.14 13.04 5.97
N ASP A 58 7.57 13.24 4.73
CA ASP A 58 8.40 14.42 4.38
C ASP A 58 8.28 14.84 2.91
N GLY A 59 9.15 15.76 2.50
CA GLY A 59 9.35 16.13 1.10
C GLY A 59 8.16 16.78 0.41
N GLY A 60 7.22 17.35 1.16
CA GLY A 60 6.01 17.96 0.62
C GLY A 60 4.86 16.96 0.44
N PHE A 61 4.90 15.79 1.13
CA PHE A 61 3.79 14.85 1.10
C PHE A 61 2.52 15.49 1.65
N SER A 62 1.41 15.29 0.96
CA SER A 62 0.10 15.75 1.41
C SER A 62 -0.88 14.59 1.60
N ALA A 63 -1.66 14.64 2.66
CA ALA A 63 -2.72 13.66 2.89
C ALA A 63 -3.97 14.33 3.44
N HIS A 64 -5.13 13.85 2.99
CA HIS A 64 -6.41 14.23 3.57
C HIS A 64 -7.35 13.04 3.67
N ASP A 65 -8.20 13.04 4.70
CA ASP A 65 -9.19 11.99 4.96
C ASP A 65 -8.58 10.58 4.94
N SER A 66 -7.35 10.42 5.52
CA SER A 66 -6.56 9.21 5.35
C SER A 66 -6.07 8.64 6.67
N LEU A 67 -5.97 7.30 6.71
CA LEU A 67 -5.40 6.55 7.82
C LEU A 67 -4.05 5.99 7.38
N ILE A 68 -2.98 6.40 8.06
CA ILE A 68 -1.59 6.01 7.77
C ILE A 68 -1.10 5.17 8.94
N PHE A 69 -0.84 3.88 8.73
CA PHE A 69 -0.48 2.96 9.79
C PHE A 69 1.04 2.79 9.94
N ALA A 70 1.40 2.13 11.03
CA ALA A 70 2.75 2.04 11.56
C ALA A 70 3.85 1.76 10.52
N ASN A 71 5.00 2.41 10.72
CA ASN A 71 6.20 2.26 9.88
C ASN A 71 6.02 2.62 8.40
N SER A 72 4.94 3.32 8.03
CA SER A 72 4.79 3.84 6.68
C SER A 72 5.82 4.94 6.40
N ASN A 73 6.35 4.97 5.18
CA ASN A 73 7.37 5.93 4.75
C ASN A 73 6.91 6.64 3.48
N LEU A 74 6.47 7.88 3.62
CA LEU A 74 5.78 8.63 2.59
C LEU A 74 6.51 9.95 2.35
N SER A 75 7.14 10.06 1.21
CA SER A 75 7.83 11.29 0.78
C SER A 75 7.30 11.74 -0.56
N ASN A 76 7.03 13.02 -0.67
CA ASN A 76 6.47 13.60 -1.89
C ASN A 76 5.13 12.93 -2.28
N GLY A 77 4.43 13.42 -3.26
CA GLY A 77 3.16 12.80 -3.67
C GLY A 77 1.98 13.12 -2.75
N GLU A 78 0.90 12.39 -2.94
CA GLU A 78 -0.40 12.68 -2.32
C GLU A 78 -1.15 11.40 -1.95
N ALA A 79 -1.89 11.46 -0.84
CA ALA A 79 -2.89 10.45 -0.48
C ALA A 79 -4.23 11.11 -0.16
N SER A 80 -5.31 10.49 -0.61
CA SER A 80 -6.68 11.00 -0.40
C SER A 80 -7.65 9.86 -0.18
N ALA A 81 -8.45 9.95 0.88
CA ALA A 81 -9.44 8.95 1.26
C ALA A 81 -8.85 7.52 1.26
N ALA A 82 -7.63 7.36 1.79
CA ALA A 82 -6.84 6.16 1.67
C ALA A 82 -6.61 5.48 3.03
N PHE A 83 -6.62 4.15 3.02
CA PHE A 83 -6.17 3.30 4.12
C PHE A 83 -4.75 2.80 3.80
N LEU A 84 -3.75 3.54 4.26
CA LEU A 84 -2.35 3.19 4.09
C LEU A 84 -1.91 2.29 5.24
N GLY A 85 -2.14 0.98 5.11
CA GLY A 85 -1.77 -0.01 6.10
C GLY A 85 -0.26 -0.05 6.39
N PRO A 86 0.18 -0.81 7.38
CA PRO A 86 1.57 -0.77 7.85
C PRO A 86 2.59 -0.96 6.74
N TYR A 87 3.76 -0.31 6.89
CA TYR A 87 4.87 -0.40 5.92
C TYR A 87 4.51 0.00 4.48
N THR A 88 3.54 0.87 4.31
CA THR A 88 3.30 1.49 3.00
C THR A 88 4.42 2.45 2.66
N VAL A 89 5.00 2.30 1.48
CA VAL A 89 6.13 3.11 1.00
C VAL A 89 5.76 3.83 -0.28
N SER A 90 5.90 5.16 -0.28
CA SER A 90 5.76 6.04 -1.45
C SER A 90 6.77 7.17 -1.36
N MET A 91 7.80 7.16 -2.21
CA MET A 91 8.95 8.04 -2.10
C MET A 91 9.08 9.03 -3.27
N HIS A 92 8.18 9.00 -4.23
CA HIS A 92 8.32 9.73 -5.48
C HIS A 92 7.27 10.83 -5.66
N ARG A 93 7.66 11.98 -6.23
CA ARG A 93 6.83 13.18 -6.36
C ARG A 93 5.54 12.99 -7.16
N SER A 94 5.55 12.14 -8.15
CA SER A 94 4.41 11.90 -9.05
C SER A 94 3.50 10.77 -8.60
N THR A 95 3.46 10.46 -7.32
CA THR A 95 2.65 9.38 -6.77
C THR A 95 1.34 9.93 -6.22
N LEU A 96 0.22 9.29 -6.60
CA LEU A 96 -1.11 9.57 -6.06
C LEU A 96 -1.74 8.26 -5.58
N LEU A 97 -2.05 8.19 -4.28
CA LEU A 97 -2.76 7.09 -3.63
C LEU A 97 -4.15 7.56 -3.22
N ILE A 98 -5.18 7.14 -3.93
CA ILE A 98 -6.55 7.61 -3.71
C ILE A 98 -7.54 6.45 -3.60
N GLY A 99 -8.46 6.53 -2.64
CA GLY A 99 -9.61 5.62 -2.53
C GLY A 99 -9.24 4.14 -2.43
N GLY A 100 -8.12 3.82 -1.83
CA GLY A 100 -7.61 2.46 -1.76
C GLY A 100 -7.17 2.02 -0.38
N ALA A 101 -7.17 0.71 -0.17
CA ALA A 101 -6.55 0.09 1.00
C ALA A 101 -5.27 -0.64 0.58
N PHE A 102 -4.21 -0.40 1.34
CA PHE A 102 -2.86 -0.86 1.07
C PHE A 102 -2.28 -1.50 2.33
N SER A 103 -1.32 -2.40 2.18
CA SER A 103 -0.57 -2.95 3.32
C SER A 103 0.78 -3.48 2.86
N PHE A 104 1.86 -3.09 3.53
CA PHE A 104 3.22 -3.46 3.11
C PHE A 104 3.46 -3.14 1.62
N PHE A 105 2.82 -2.11 1.15
CA PHE A 105 2.74 -1.72 -0.25
C PHE A 105 3.96 -0.89 -0.64
N ASN A 106 4.41 -1.03 -1.87
CA ASN A 106 5.48 -0.21 -2.43
C ASN A 106 5.03 0.44 -3.74
N ALA A 107 4.86 1.75 -3.71
CA ALA A 107 4.57 2.56 -4.88
C ALA A 107 5.85 2.88 -5.66
N GLY A 108 5.91 2.49 -6.92
CA GLY A 108 6.93 2.97 -7.85
C GLY A 108 6.70 4.42 -8.27
N SER A 109 7.70 5.04 -8.89
CA SER A 109 7.58 6.41 -9.41
C SER A 109 6.41 6.52 -10.40
N GLY A 110 5.57 7.53 -10.23
CA GLY A 110 4.40 7.73 -11.10
C GLY A 110 3.23 6.77 -10.86
N THR A 111 3.29 6.00 -9.77
CA THR A 111 2.14 5.18 -9.37
C THR A 111 0.92 6.06 -9.13
N ASN A 112 -0.17 5.74 -9.81
CA ASN A 112 -1.42 6.47 -9.71
C ASN A 112 -2.58 5.48 -9.61
N GLN A 113 -3.45 5.70 -8.65
CA GLN A 113 -4.72 5.00 -8.57
C GLN A 113 -5.81 6.06 -8.61
N SER A 114 -6.79 5.86 -9.47
CA SER A 114 -7.88 6.78 -9.50
C SER A 114 -9.19 6.11 -9.88
N ASN A 115 -10.24 6.81 -9.58
CA ASN A 115 -11.59 6.47 -9.94
C ASN A 115 -12.17 7.57 -10.81
N HIS A 116 -11.75 7.63 -12.06
CA HIS A 116 -12.26 8.62 -13.02
C HIS A 116 -13.74 8.43 -13.35
N GLN A 117 -14.32 7.32 -12.93
CA GLN A 117 -15.75 7.05 -13.10
C GLN A 117 -16.63 7.66 -11.99
N TYR A 118 -16.06 8.35 -11.01
CA TYR A 118 -16.83 8.96 -9.92
C TYR A 118 -17.93 9.91 -10.43
N ARG A 119 -17.75 10.52 -11.59
CA ARG A 119 -18.75 11.37 -12.25
C ARG A 119 -19.90 10.58 -12.88
N LEU A 120 -19.73 9.28 -13.07
CA LEU A 120 -20.68 8.38 -13.72
C LEU A 120 -21.41 7.47 -12.71
N GLY A 121 -21.01 7.51 -11.44
CA GLY A 121 -21.57 6.63 -10.43
C GLY A 121 -20.91 6.78 -9.06
N PRO A 122 -21.17 5.87 -8.14
CA PRO A 122 -20.60 5.91 -6.78
C PRO A 122 -19.08 5.77 -6.83
N ILE A 123 -18.42 6.31 -5.79
CA ILE A 123 -16.98 6.13 -5.58
C ILE A 123 -16.70 4.65 -5.32
N HIS A 124 -15.75 4.09 -6.05
CA HIS A 124 -15.28 2.73 -5.89
C HIS A 124 -13.91 2.73 -5.21
N HIS A 125 -13.71 1.80 -4.30
CA HIS A 125 -12.45 1.63 -3.59
C HIS A 125 -11.69 0.42 -4.14
N GLY A 126 -10.35 0.52 -4.12
CA GLY A 126 -9.47 -0.57 -4.51
C GLY A 126 -8.80 -1.23 -3.31
N LEU A 127 -8.26 -2.43 -3.53
CA LEU A 127 -7.50 -3.16 -2.53
C LEU A 127 -6.20 -3.69 -3.14
N MET A 128 -5.07 -3.14 -2.68
CA MET A 128 -3.75 -3.71 -2.89
C MET A 128 -3.39 -4.54 -1.67
N GLU A 129 -3.49 -5.85 -1.79
CA GLU A 129 -3.23 -6.72 -0.65
C GLU A 129 -1.76 -6.66 -0.21
N ARG A 130 -1.46 -7.29 0.90
CA ARG A 130 -0.16 -7.27 1.56
C ARG A 130 1.01 -7.49 0.59
N GLY A 131 1.99 -6.59 0.62
CA GLY A 131 3.24 -6.73 -0.12
C GLY A 131 3.17 -6.48 -1.62
N VAL A 132 2.06 -5.93 -2.11
CA VAL A 132 1.93 -5.55 -3.52
C VAL A 132 2.93 -4.45 -3.87
N LYS A 133 3.52 -4.54 -5.06
CA LYS A 133 4.45 -3.55 -5.59
C LYS A 133 3.99 -3.05 -6.95
N CYS A 134 4.06 -1.73 -7.12
CA CYS A 134 3.91 -1.11 -8.43
C CYS A 134 5.29 -0.78 -9.02
N SER A 135 5.49 -1.07 -10.30
CA SER A 135 6.61 -0.54 -11.07
C SER A 135 6.41 0.96 -11.34
N SER A 136 7.41 1.60 -11.93
CA SER A 136 7.26 2.98 -12.38
C SER A 136 6.11 3.12 -13.38
N ASP A 137 5.41 4.26 -13.29
CA ASP A 137 4.28 4.62 -14.15
C ASP A 137 3.10 3.63 -14.12
N SER A 138 2.94 2.92 -13.01
CA SER A 138 1.80 2.03 -12.85
C SER A 138 0.53 2.81 -12.55
N TYR A 139 -0.53 2.49 -13.28
CA TYR A 139 -1.87 3.05 -13.08
C TYR A 139 -2.89 1.95 -12.83
N MET A 140 -3.79 2.15 -11.88
CA MET A 140 -4.89 1.23 -11.62
C MET A 140 -6.21 1.98 -11.55
N LEU A 141 -7.14 1.58 -12.39
CA LEU A 141 -8.52 2.07 -12.33
C LEU A 141 -9.32 1.26 -11.29
N TRP A 142 -9.86 1.95 -10.30
CA TRP A 142 -10.74 1.35 -9.31
C TRP A 142 -12.16 1.08 -9.85
N PRO A 143 -12.88 0.08 -9.31
CA PRO A 143 -12.47 -0.87 -8.27
C PRO A 143 -11.54 -1.94 -8.83
N ALA A 144 -10.56 -2.34 -8.01
CA ALA A 144 -9.68 -3.47 -8.33
C ALA A 144 -9.24 -4.16 -7.05
N ARG A 145 -8.92 -5.44 -7.13
CA ARG A 145 -8.35 -6.19 -6.03
C ARG A 145 -7.15 -6.96 -6.50
N VAL A 146 -5.99 -6.65 -5.93
CA VAL A 146 -4.72 -7.27 -6.31
C VAL A 146 -4.23 -8.18 -5.20
N GLY A 147 -3.98 -9.44 -5.55
CA GLY A 147 -3.55 -10.48 -4.61
C GLY A 147 -2.20 -10.19 -3.98
N ALA A 148 -1.99 -10.72 -2.77
CA ALA A 148 -0.82 -10.46 -1.94
C ALA A 148 0.51 -10.76 -2.67
N PHE A 149 1.54 -9.94 -2.38
CA PHE A 149 2.90 -10.05 -2.94
C PHE A 149 2.99 -10.01 -4.46
N SER A 150 1.94 -9.54 -5.13
CA SER A 150 1.95 -9.37 -6.58
C SER A 150 2.72 -8.13 -7.01
N LYS A 151 3.18 -8.13 -8.26
CA LYS A 151 3.84 -7.00 -8.91
C LYS A 151 3.01 -6.50 -10.08
N LEU A 152 2.79 -5.19 -10.13
CA LEU A 152 2.10 -4.50 -11.21
C LEU A 152 3.12 -3.84 -12.15
N VAL A 153 2.96 -4.05 -13.45
CA VAL A 153 3.79 -3.45 -14.50
C VAL A 153 2.87 -2.93 -15.60
N GLY A 154 2.81 -1.60 -15.73
CA GLY A 154 1.99 -0.94 -16.75
C GLY A 154 0.70 -0.31 -16.21
N ARG A 155 -0.22 0.03 -17.10
CA ARG A 155 -1.43 0.81 -16.83
C ARG A 155 -2.68 -0.05 -17.03
N PHE A 156 -3.50 -0.18 -15.98
CA PHE A 156 -4.68 -1.06 -15.95
C PHE A 156 -5.96 -0.22 -15.98
N TYR A 157 -6.66 -0.26 -17.11
CA TYR A 157 -7.92 0.45 -17.35
C TYR A 157 -9.16 -0.44 -17.17
N ARG A 158 -8.97 -1.65 -16.69
CA ARG A 158 -10.02 -2.59 -16.31
C ARG A 158 -9.99 -2.80 -14.81
N HIS A 159 -10.99 -3.43 -14.25
CA HIS A 159 -11.16 -3.68 -12.82
C HIS A 159 -10.76 -5.12 -12.48
N PRO A 160 -9.46 -5.45 -12.37
CA PRO A 160 -9.05 -6.82 -12.08
C PRO A 160 -9.39 -7.21 -10.64
N ASP A 161 -9.89 -8.43 -10.46
CA ASP A 161 -9.84 -9.13 -9.19
C ASP A 161 -8.91 -10.33 -9.32
N THR A 162 -7.74 -10.20 -8.74
CA THR A 162 -6.69 -11.21 -8.75
C THR A 162 -6.36 -11.72 -7.34
N ALA A 163 -7.27 -11.54 -6.40
CA ALA A 163 -7.07 -11.90 -5.00
C ALA A 163 -6.70 -13.38 -4.81
N GLU A 164 -7.19 -14.27 -5.66
CA GLU A 164 -6.89 -15.70 -5.60
C GLU A 164 -5.59 -16.09 -6.33
N PHE A 165 -4.85 -15.11 -6.83
CA PHE A 165 -3.53 -15.30 -7.43
C PHE A 165 -2.46 -14.47 -6.69
N PRO A 166 -2.17 -14.77 -5.41
CA PRO A 166 -1.04 -14.17 -4.74
C PRO A 166 0.26 -14.45 -5.49
N PHE A 167 1.28 -13.63 -5.26
CA PHE A 167 2.59 -13.74 -5.89
C PHE A 167 2.58 -13.64 -7.42
N ALA A 168 1.56 -13.06 -8.01
CA ALA A 168 1.49 -12.91 -9.46
C ALA A 168 2.29 -11.70 -9.97
N VAL A 169 2.65 -11.74 -11.25
CA VAL A 169 3.00 -10.55 -12.01
C VAL A 169 1.83 -10.21 -12.92
N LEU A 170 1.33 -9.00 -12.79
CA LEU A 170 0.32 -8.44 -13.67
C LEU A 170 1.01 -7.45 -14.62
N THR A 171 0.83 -7.66 -15.91
CA THR A 171 1.31 -6.75 -16.95
C THR A 171 0.15 -6.20 -17.75
N SER A 172 0.29 -4.99 -18.23
CA SER A 172 -0.65 -4.38 -19.17
C SER A 172 0.12 -3.78 -20.34
N ASP A 173 -0.21 -4.22 -21.54
CA ASP A 173 0.34 -3.72 -22.78
C ASP A 173 -0.81 -3.49 -23.78
N GLY A 174 -0.87 -2.28 -24.37
CA GLY A 174 -1.93 -1.92 -25.32
C GLY A 174 -3.36 -2.05 -24.79
N GLY A 175 -3.55 -2.02 -23.47
CA GLY A 175 -4.86 -2.21 -22.80
C GLY A 175 -5.22 -3.67 -22.53
N GLU A 176 -4.44 -4.62 -23.01
CA GLU A 176 -4.56 -6.05 -22.67
C GLU A 176 -3.86 -6.33 -21.33
N MET A 177 -4.58 -6.99 -20.42
CA MET A 177 -4.06 -7.39 -19.13
C MET A 177 -3.68 -8.87 -19.17
N GLN A 178 -2.47 -9.17 -18.72
CA GLN A 178 -1.98 -10.51 -18.54
C GLN A 178 -1.64 -10.77 -17.07
N ILE A 179 -1.90 -11.96 -16.60
CA ILE A 179 -1.52 -12.43 -15.27
C ILE A 179 -0.59 -13.63 -15.39
N GLN A 180 0.52 -13.58 -14.68
CA GLN A 180 1.46 -14.68 -14.53
C GLN A 180 1.46 -15.11 -13.06
N PRO A 181 0.73 -16.17 -12.69
CA PRO A 181 0.61 -16.62 -11.32
C PRO A 181 1.94 -17.09 -10.72
N ALA A 182 2.12 -16.88 -9.41
CA ALA A 182 3.22 -17.39 -8.60
C ALA A 182 4.66 -16.95 -8.98
N VAL A 183 4.82 -16.03 -9.93
CA VAL A 183 6.16 -15.60 -10.40
C VAL A 183 6.99 -14.94 -9.31
N THR A 184 6.36 -14.12 -8.45
CA THR A 184 7.12 -13.37 -7.44
C THR A 184 7.59 -14.21 -6.26
N ILE A 185 7.13 -15.46 -6.12
CA ILE A 185 7.65 -16.41 -5.10
C ILE A 185 9.15 -16.59 -5.22
N GLY A 186 9.65 -16.76 -6.45
CA GLY A 186 11.08 -16.92 -6.73
C GLY A 186 11.89 -15.62 -6.80
N HIS A 187 11.24 -14.48 -6.67
CA HIS A 187 11.94 -13.19 -6.79
C HIS A 187 12.70 -12.82 -5.52
N ILE A 188 13.99 -12.59 -5.66
CA ILE A 188 14.85 -12.05 -4.58
C ILE A 188 14.23 -10.82 -3.91
N GLY A 189 13.54 -9.96 -4.68
CA GLY A 189 12.87 -8.77 -4.17
C GLY A 189 11.78 -9.04 -3.14
N THR A 190 11.04 -10.14 -3.27
CA THR A 190 10.01 -10.54 -2.30
C THR A 190 10.64 -10.98 -0.97
N TRP A 191 11.64 -11.85 -1.04
CA TRP A 191 12.34 -12.34 0.15
C TRP A 191 13.12 -11.24 0.86
N ARG A 192 13.86 -10.43 0.10
CA ARG A 192 14.60 -9.30 0.64
C ARG A 192 13.72 -8.33 1.40
N ASP A 193 12.52 -8.02 0.91
CA ASP A 193 11.64 -7.07 1.57
C ASP A 193 11.02 -7.67 2.83
N PHE A 194 10.64 -8.94 2.77
CA PHE A 194 10.18 -9.68 3.94
C PHE A 194 11.23 -9.67 5.08
N GLU A 195 12.50 -9.91 4.77
CA GLU A 195 13.59 -9.88 5.74
C GLU A 195 13.86 -8.47 6.29
N LYS A 196 13.62 -7.43 5.48
CA LYS A 196 13.88 -6.05 5.87
C LYS A 196 12.79 -5.41 6.74
N TRP A 197 11.55 -5.85 6.64
CA TRP A 197 10.47 -5.20 7.39
C TRP A 197 10.71 -5.20 8.91
N PRO A 198 11.05 -6.31 9.59
CA PRO A 198 11.35 -6.27 11.01
C PRO A 198 12.55 -5.39 11.36
N LEU A 199 13.55 -5.31 10.46
CA LEU A 199 14.73 -4.47 10.66
C LEU A 199 14.47 -2.97 10.49
N ARG A 200 13.31 -2.61 9.93
CA ARG A 200 12.87 -1.24 9.71
C ARG A 200 11.74 -0.83 10.65
N ASP A 201 11.53 -1.57 11.70
CA ASP A 201 10.58 -1.18 12.73
C ASP A 201 11.16 -0.01 13.54
N ASN A 202 10.53 1.14 13.45
CA ASN A 202 10.97 2.37 14.12
C ASN A 202 10.25 2.58 15.46
N ARG A 203 9.32 1.70 15.81
CA ARG A 203 8.54 1.84 17.05
C ARG A 203 9.40 1.44 18.25
N THR A 204 9.27 2.19 19.31
CA THR A 204 9.91 1.87 20.58
C THR A 204 8.94 1.24 21.58
N SER A 205 7.65 1.29 21.30
CA SER A 205 6.62 0.68 22.13
C SER A 205 6.76 -0.85 22.09
N THR A 206 6.91 -1.44 23.27
CA THR A 206 6.98 -2.89 23.45
C THR A 206 5.64 -3.45 23.88
N LEU A 207 4.57 -3.06 23.21
CA LEU A 207 3.26 -3.59 23.55
C LEU A 207 3.19 -5.09 23.21
N PRO A 208 2.83 -5.95 24.18
CA PRO A 208 2.77 -7.40 23.97
C PRO A 208 1.77 -7.82 22.88
N ASP A 209 0.87 -6.93 22.50
CA ASP A 209 -0.20 -7.14 21.52
C ASP A 209 0.17 -6.60 20.13
N ASP A 210 1.45 -6.64 19.78
CA ASP A 210 1.88 -6.21 18.46
C ASP A 210 1.33 -7.11 17.36
N ARG A 211 0.34 -6.59 16.63
CA ARG A 211 -0.35 -7.28 15.53
C ARG A 211 0.37 -7.20 14.19
N LEU A 212 1.56 -6.63 14.14
CA LEU A 212 2.37 -6.62 12.92
C LEU A 212 3.02 -8.00 12.70
N VAL A 213 2.44 -8.79 11.86
CA VAL A 213 2.92 -10.15 11.57
C VAL A 213 3.85 -10.14 10.36
N PHE A 214 5.12 -10.47 10.59
CA PHE A 214 6.14 -10.59 9.55
C PHE A 214 6.24 -12.03 9.03
N ARG A 215 5.17 -12.57 8.48
CA ARG A 215 5.16 -13.93 7.89
C ARG A 215 4.78 -13.86 6.43
N LEU A 216 5.61 -14.42 5.56
CA LEU A 216 5.31 -14.54 4.14
C LEU A 216 4.18 -15.54 3.91
N TRP A 217 4.28 -16.71 4.55
CA TRP A 217 3.30 -17.79 4.47
C TRP A 217 2.27 -17.66 5.58
N GLN A 218 1.17 -17.00 5.29
CA GLN A 218 0.03 -16.90 6.19
C GLN A 218 -1.10 -17.84 5.72
N PRO A 219 -1.89 -18.43 6.63
CA PRO A 219 -2.97 -19.33 6.24
C PRO A 219 -3.93 -18.74 5.21
N ALA A 220 -4.27 -17.46 5.35
CA ALA A 220 -5.16 -16.76 4.41
C ALA A 220 -4.55 -16.67 3.00
N ILE A 221 -3.24 -16.39 2.90
CA ILE A 221 -2.53 -16.32 1.61
C ILE A 221 -2.42 -17.71 0.99
N MET A 222 -2.08 -18.71 1.79
CA MET A 222 -1.99 -20.10 1.32
C MET A 222 -3.34 -20.63 0.83
N TYR A 223 -4.43 -20.28 1.53
CA TYR A 223 -5.77 -20.63 1.09
C TYR A 223 -6.09 -20.03 -0.30
N ARG A 224 -5.70 -18.79 -0.56
CA ARG A 224 -5.90 -18.15 -1.86
C ARG A 224 -5.04 -18.78 -2.96
N VAL A 225 -3.79 -19.12 -2.67
CA VAL A 225 -2.94 -19.88 -3.61
C VAL A 225 -3.63 -21.18 -4.02
N TRP A 226 -4.21 -21.90 -3.05
CA TRP A 226 -4.96 -23.12 -3.32
C TRP A 226 -6.23 -22.87 -4.17
N GLN A 227 -6.97 -21.81 -3.91
CA GLN A 227 -8.14 -21.43 -4.72
C GLN A 227 -7.73 -21.07 -6.16
N GLY A 228 -6.68 -20.29 -6.33
CA GLY A 228 -6.14 -19.94 -7.65
C GLY A 228 -5.67 -21.17 -8.42
N TRP A 229 -4.98 -22.10 -7.76
CA TRP A 229 -4.60 -23.38 -8.36
C TRP A 229 -5.82 -24.15 -8.87
N LYS A 230 -6.89 -24.27 -8.08
CA LYS A 230 -8.13 -24.93 -8.51
C LYS A 230 -8.77 -24.28 -9.72
N GLN A 231 -8.69 -22.96 -9.84
CA GLN A 231 -9.24 -22.26 -11.03
C GLN A 231 -8.45 -22.60 -12.29
N LEU A 232 -7.13 -22.66 -12.18
CA LEU A 232 -6.25 -23.01 -13.30
C LEU A 232 -6.46 -24.48 -13.73
N ASP A 233 -6.56 -25.39 -12.78
CA ASP A 233 -6.81 -26.81 -13.04
C ASP A 233 -8.13 -27.05 -13.77
N ARG A 234 -9.22 -26.43 -13.33
CA ARG A 234 -10.53 -26.49 -13.99
C ARG A 234 -10.50 -25.98 -15.42
N LYS A 235 -9.75 -24.92 -15.72
CA LYS A 235 -9.58 -24.39 -17.08
C LYS A 235 -8.79 -25.34 -17.95
N SER A 236 -7.71 -25.91 -17.43
CA SER A 236 -6.91 -26.93 -18.14
C SER A 236 -7.75 -28.15 -18.53
N THR A 237 -8.55 -28.67 -17.62
CA THR A 237 -9.41 -29.84 -17.86
C THR A 237 -10.47 -29.55 -18.92
N ARG A 238 -11.05 -28.35 -18.97
CA ARG A 238 -12.03 -27.95 -19.98
C ARG A 238 -11.39 -27.82 -21.39
N LEU A 239 -10.18 -27.28 -21.49
CA LEU A 239 -9.46 -27.18 -22.77
C LEU A 239 -9.12 -28.56 -23.33
N ASN A 240 -8.68 -29.49 -22.49
CA ASN A 240 -8.38 -30.85 -22.91
C ASN A 240 -9.61 -31.65 -23.34
N SER A 241 -10.77 -31.41 -22.72
CA SER A 241 -12.02 -32.08 -23.12
C SER A 241 -12.60 -31.52 -24.43
N SER A 242 -12.29 -30.30 -24.81
CA SER A 242 -12.72 -29.73 -26.11
C SER A 242 -11.87 -30.21 -27.31
N HIS A 243 -10.67 -30.75 -27.06
CA HIS A 243 -9.80 -31.30 -28.11
C HIS A 243 -9.91 -32.80 -28.28
N SER A 244 -10.63 -33.50 -27.41
CA SER A 244 -10.86 -34.95 -27.50
C SER A 244 -12.17 -35.34 -28.20
N GLY A 245 -12.83 -34.39 -28.86
CA GLY A 245 -14.12 -34.55 -29.53
C GLY A 245 -14.09 -34.39 -31.06
N GLU A 246 -12.90 -34.52 -31.69
CA GLU A 246 -12.76 -34.61 -33.15
C GLU A 246 -12.36 -36.04 -33.59
#